data_fabf5bd05008e0037d0226ac091e6390
#
_entry.id   fabf5bd05008e0037d0226ac091e6390
#
_cell.length_a   1.000
_cell.length_b   1.000
_cell.length_c   1.000
_cell.angle_alpha   90.00
_cell.angle_beta   90.00
_cell.angle_gamma   90.00
#
_symmetry.space_group_name_H-M   'P 1'
#
loop_
_entity.id
_entity.type
_entity.pdbx_description
1 polymer ?
#
loop_
_entity_poly.entity_id
_entity_poly.type
_entity_poly.pdbx_seq_one_letter_code
_entity_poly.pdbx_strand_id
1 'polypeptide(L)'
;MPLPQQDRQVIHEYCIRDLGGNIDWYIDQFRFIPDIELRKRLGRAFYTARYVYKLMEALFVNGDEQHAFVKFQIMQYVSIYEAVISNLLWGRYKDHPAVFALENHRILKEVPGFSKSMSAKFDGDEAHISVYRPAKKQRNSISFSDKVDCAVKVGFVEDTYAEEIKTLYALRNLAHIENEAGKQIEVEIEQSKQAYWRMQPFLQHIIDVTGSS
;
A
#
# COMPACT_ATOMS: atom_id res chain seq x y z
N MET A 1 -21.49 -15.07 -25.25
CA MET A 1 -20.64 -14.74 -26.42
C MET A 1 -20.03 -13.36 -26.20
N PRO A 2 -18.77 -13.09 -26.63
CA PRO A 2 -18.21 -11.74 -26.54
C PRO A 2 -19.00 -10.77 -27.42
N LEU A 3 -18.91 -9.47 -27.09
CA LEU A 3 -19.48 -8.40 -27.92
C LEU A 3 -18.94 -8.46 -29.37
N PRO A 4 -19.71 -7.97 -30.37
CA PRO A 4 -19.22 -7.79 -31.74
C PRO A 4 -17.87 -7.05 -31.78
N GLN A 5 -17.07 -7.34 -32.79
CA GLN A 5 -15.72 -6.75 -32.88
C GLN A 5 -15.74 -5.22 -32.94
N GLN A 6 -16.70 -4.66 -33.66
CA GLN A 6 -16.86 -3.20 -33.76
C GLN A 6 -17.14 -2.55 -32.41
N ASP A 7 -18.02 -3.12 -31.60
CA ASP A 7 -18.35 -2.58 -30.28
C ASP A 7 -17.16 -2.66 -29.32
N ARG A 8 -16.41 -3.78 -29.37
CA ARG A 8 -15.17 -3.93 -28.59
C ARG A 8 -14.12 -2.89 -28.96
N GLN A 9 -13.99 -2.59 -30.24
CA GLN A 9 -13.04 -1.60 -30.71
C GLN A 9 -13.43 -0.18 -30.25
N VAL A 10 -14.69 0.20 -30.35
CA VAL A 10 -15.20 1.51 -29.87
C VAL A 10 -14.95 1.67 -28.38
N ILE A 11 -15.28 0.65 -27.57
CA ILE A 11 -15.01 0.68 -26.12
C ILE A 11 -13.51 0.81 -25.84
N HIS A 12 -12.69 0.03 -26.53
CA HIS A 12 -11.24 0.09 -26.35
C HIS A 12 -10.66 1.48 -26.69
N GLU A 13 -11.05 2.04 -27.83
CA GLU A 13 -10.61 3.38 -28.26
C GLU A 13 -11.05 4.47 -27.27
N TYR A 14 -12.26 4.37 -26.72
CA TYR A 14 -12.71 5.22 -25.61
C TYR A 14 -11.79 5.11 -24.40
N CYS A 15 -11.51 3.87 -23.97
CA CYS A 15 -10.71 3.63 -22.77
C CYS A 15 -9.29 4.19 -22.90
N ILE A 16 -8.64 4.02 -24.06
CA ILE A 16 -7.24 4.45 -24.25
C ILE A 16 -7.07 5.95 -24.53
N ARG A 17 -8.10 6.62 -25.05
CA ARG A 17 -8.02 8.04 -25.43
C ARG A 17 -7.60 8.96 -24.29
N ASP A 18 -8.10 8.69 -23.07
CA ASP A 18 -7.92 9.56 -21.90
C ASP A 18 -7.02 8.92 -20.82
N LEU A 19 -6.15 8.01 -21.20
CA LEU A 19 -5.24 7.37 -20.22
C LEU A 19 -4.06 8.27 -19.82
N GLY A 20 -3.82 9.38 -20.54
CA GLY A 20 -2.71 10.30 -20.27
C GLY A 20 -1.36 9.83 -20.80
N GLY A 21 -1.24 8.59 -21.28
CA GLY A 21 -0.04 8.03 -21.88
C GLY A 21 -0.16 6.55 -22.22
N ASN A 22 0.84 6.02 -22.90
CA ASN A 22 0.96 4.60 -23.16
C ASN A 22 1.54 3.86 -21.95
N ILE A 23 1.66 2.54 -22.02
CA ILE A 23 2.19 1.72 -20.93
C ILE A 23 3.63 2.12 -20.53
N ASP A 24 4.46 2.55 -21.48
CA ASP A 24 5.84 2.95 -21.21
C ASP A 24 5.89 4.24 -20.38
N TRP A 25 4.98 5.18 -20.65
CA TRP A 25 4.83 6.38 -19.82
C TRP A 25 4.50 6.01 -18.36
N TYR A 26 3.59 5.06 -18.13
CA TYR A 26 3.26 4.59 -16.78
C TYR A 26 4.43 3.89 -16.10
N ILE A 27 5.23 3.11 -16.84
CA ILE A 27 6.44 2.46 -16.32
C ILE A 27 7.48 3.51 -15.94
N ASP A 28 7.63 4.56 -16.74
CA ASP A 28 8.61 5.62 -16.49
C ASP A 28 8.30 6.44 -15.23
N GLN A 29 7.04 6.52 -14.80
CA GLN A 29 6.69 7.14 -13.51
C GLN A 29 7.42 6.51 -12.30
N PHE A 30 7.90 5.27 -12.44
CA PHE A 30 8.62 4.53 -11.41
C PHE A 30 10.13 4.43 -11.69
N ARG A 31 10.72 5.34 -12.50
CA ARG A 31 12.14 5.30 -12.90
C ARG A 31 13.12 5.35 -11.72
N PHE A 32 12.68 5.88 -10.57
CA PHE A 32 13.44 5.89 -9.33
C PHE A 32 13.63 4.50 -8.67
N ILE A 33 12.91 3.48 -9.12
CA ILE A 33 13.03 2.10 -8.67
C ILE A 33 14.08 1.38 -9.54
N PRO A 34 15.22 0.92 -8.97
CA PRO A 34 16.27 0.25 -9.75
C PRO A 34 15.85 -1.08 -10.36
N ASP A 35 15.00 -1.84 -9.65
CA ASP A 35 14.50 -3.14 -10.13
C ASP A 35 13.53 -2.94 -11.30
N ILE A 36 13.99 -3.30 -12.51
CA ILE A 36 13.26 -3.14 -13.76
C ILE A 36 11.95 -3.95 -13.77
N GLU A 37 11.96 -5.15 -13.21
CA GLU A 37 10.76 -6.00 -13.18
C GLU A 37 9.71 -5.45 -12.22
N LEU A 38 10.11 -4.96 -11.06
CA LEU A 38 9.21 -4.27 -10.15
C LEU A 38 8.66 -3.00 -10.79
N ARG A 39 9.51 -2.19 -11.44
CA ARG A 39 9.10 -0.99 -12.19
C ARG A 39 8.02 -1.29 -13.23
N LYS A 40 8.22 -2.32 -14.05
CA LYS A 40 7.23 -2.77 -15.05
C LYS A 40 5.92 -3.21 -14.41
N ARG A 41 5.98 -3.95 -13.30
CA ARG A 41 4.78 -4.40 -12.58
C ARG A 41 3.98 -3.22 -12.02
N LEU A 42 4.64 -2.25 -11.43
CA LEU A 42 3.99 -1.04 -10.88
C LEU A 42 3.38 -0.20 -11.99
N GLY A 43 4.10 0.04 -13.09
CA GLY A 43 3.55 0.76 -14.24
C GLY A 43 2.32 0.06 -14.84
N ARG A 44 2.36 -1.27 -14.98
CA ARG A 44 1.19 -2.05 -15.43
C ARG A 44 0.02 -1.96 -14.45
N ALA A 45 0.27 -2.04 -13.14
CA ALA A 45 -0.77 -1.91 -12.13
C ALA A 45 -1.44 -0.53 -12.20
N PHE A 46 -0.65 0.53 -12.34
CA PHE A 46 -1.15 1.90 -12.47
C PHE A 46 -1.98 2.09 -13.76
N TYR A 47 -1.43 1.66 -14.91
CA TYR A 47 -2.14 1.67 -16.20
C TYR A 47 -3.46 0.90 -16.12
N THR A 48 -3.43 -0.34 -15.60
CA THR A 48 -4.61 -1.20 -15.52
C THR A 48 -5.70 -0.61 -14.62
N ALA A 49 -5.33 -0.05 -13.47
CA ALA A 49 -6.29 0.60 -12.58
C ALA A 49 -7.01 1.76 -13.30
N ARG A 50 -6.26 2.58 -14.07
CA ARG A 50 -6.85 3.66 -14.87
C ARG A 50 -7.69 3.14 -16.03
N TYR A 51 -7.24 2.09 -16.72
CA TYR A 51 -8.00 1.46 -17.81
C TYR A 51 -9.34 0.92 -17.31
N VAL A 52 -9.35 0.24 -16.16
CA VAL A 52 -10.57 -0.29 -15.53
C VAL A 52 -11.55 0.84 -15.17
N TYR A 53 -11.04 2.00 -14.68
CA TYR A 53 -11.88 3.17 -14.47
C TYR A 53 -12.55 3.63 -15.76
N LYS A 54 -11.79 3.76 -16.87
CA LYS A 54 -12.32 4.18 -18.17
C LYS A 54 -13.28 3.15 -18.76
N LEU A 55 -13.06 1.88 -18.52
CA LEU A 55 -13.97 0.81 -18.93
C LEU A 55 -15.32 0.91 -18.19
N MET A 56 -15.28 1.13 -16.88
CA MET A 56 -16.49 1.37 -16.06
C MET A 56 -17.27 2.58 -16.57
N GLU A 57 -16.58 3.67 -16.90
CA GLU A 57 -17.16 4.89 -17.46
C GLU A 57 -17.75 4.63 -18.86
N ALA A 58 -17.03 3.94 -19.76
CA ALA A 58 -17.49 3.60 -21.11
C ALA A 58 -18.76 2.73 -21.10
N LEU A 59 -18.88 1.82 -20.15
CA LEU A 59 -20.03 0.92 -20.00
C LEU A 59 -21.15 1.52 -19.13
N PHE A 60 -20.96 2.74 -18.63
CA PHE A 60 -21.89 3.41 -17.73
C PHE A 60 -22.30 2.53 -16.53
N VAL A 61 -21.28 1.85 -15.96
CA VAL A 61 -21.49 0.96 -14.80
C VAL A 61 -21.83 1.78 -13.56
N ASN A 62 -22.90 1.41 -12.87
CA ASN A 62 -23.36 2.07 -11.64
C ASN A 62 -23.92 1.02 -10.65
N GLY A 63 -24.34 1.49 -9.46
CA GLY A 63 -24.89 0.60 -8.44
C GLY A 63 -23.92 -0.47 -7.95
N ASP A 64 -24.42 -1.67 -7.71
CA ASP A 64 -23.65 -2.78 -7.15
C ASP A 64 -22.48 -3.22 -8.03
N GLU A 65 -22.64 -3.17 -9.35
CA GLU A 65 -21.57 -3.51 -10.29
C GLU A 65 -20.41 -2.51 -10.20
N GLN A 66 -20.69 -1.22 -9.98
CA GLN A 66 -19.68 -0.19 -9.81
C GLN A 66 -18.78 -0.47 -8.60
N HIS A 67 -19.35 -0.98 -7.53
CA HIS A 67 -18.66 -1.29 -6.30
C HIS A 67 -17.46 -2.25 -6.51
N ALA A 68 -17.62 -3.30 -7.32
CA ALA A 68 -16.53 -4.23 -7.63
C ALA A 68 -15.37 -3.54 -8.39
N PHE A 69 -15.68 -2.64 -9.32
CA PHE A 69 -14.68 -1.89 -10.07
C PHE A 69 -13.91 -0.91 -9.17
N VAL A 70 -14.61 -0.21 -8.29
CA VAL A 70 -14.01 0.74 -7.33
C VAL A 70 -13.10 0.02 -6.35
N LYS A 71 -13.54 -1.10 -5.77
CA LYS A 71 -12.69 -1.95 -4.90
C LYS A 71 -11.41 -2.38 -5.60
N PHE A 72 -11.52 -2.91 -6.82
CA PHE A 72 -10.35 -3.32 -7.59
C PHE A 72 -9.35 -2.17 -7.76
N GLN A 73 -9.83 -0.97 -8.12
CA GLN A 73 -8.97 0.20 -8.33
C GLN A 73 -8.26 0.62 -7.03
N ILE A 74 -8.98 0.70 -5.91
CA ILE A 74 -8.38 1.03 -4.61
C ILE A 74 -7.31 0.01 -4.22
N MET A 75 -7.59 -1.29 -4.40
CA MET A 75 -6.62 -2.34 -4.13
C MET A 75 -5.35 -2.16 -4.97
N GLN A 76 -5.47 -1.80 -6.24
CA GLN A 76 -4.32 -1.56 -7.11
C GLN A 76 -3.51 -0.34 -6.66
N TYR A 77 -4.16 0.81 -6.43
CA TYR A 77 -3.47 2.03 -6.01
C TYR A 77 -2.76 1.85 -4.66
N VAL A 78 -3.43 1.25 -3.69
CA VAL A 78 -2.83 1.00 -2.36
C VAL A 78 -1.65 0.04 -2.46
N SER A 79 -1.73 -0.98 -3.32
CA SER A 79 -0.61 -1.91 -3.56
C SER A 79 0.59 -1.22 -4.19
N ILE A 80 0.37 -0.18 -5.02
CA ILE A 80 1.45 0.64 -5.57
C ILE A 80 2.12 1.45 -4.45
N TYR A 81 1.36 2.16 -3.61
CA TYR A 81 1.91 2.89 -2.46
C TYR A 81 2.73 1.97 -1.55
N GLU A 82 2.19 0.80 -1.21
CA GLU A 82 2.86 -0.17 -0.34
C GLU A 82 4.18 -0.65 -0.94
N ALA A 83 4.21 -0.96 -2.23
CA ALA A 83 5.40 -1.44 -2.92
C ALA A 83 6.46 -0.34 -3.04
N VAL A 84 6.08 0.90 -3.38
CA VAL A 84 7.00 2.05 -3.48
C VAL A 84 7.63 2.34 -2.13
N ILE A 85 6.83 2.51 -1.08
CA ILE A 85 7.33 2.81 0.27
C ILE A 85 8.25 1.68 0.77
N SER A 86 7.82 0.41 0.62
CA SER A 86 8.62 -0.73 1.04
C SER A 86 9.95 -0.82 0.27
N ASN A 87 9.93 -0.60 -1.05
CA ASN A 87 11.15 -0.62 -1.87
C ASN A 87 12.15 0.46 -1.43
N LEU A 88 11.69 1.67 -1.16
CA LEU A 88 12.55 2.77 -0.72
C LEU A 88 13.12 2.52 0.68
N LEU A 89 12.30 2.09 1.64
CA LEU A 89 12.77 1.78 3.00
C LEU A 89 13.86 0.70 2.99
N TRP A 90 13.61 -0.43 2.31
CA TRP A 90 14.53 -1.58 2.33
C TRP A 90 15.64 -1.52 1.26
N GLY A 91 15.53 -0.60 0.31
CA GLY A 91 16.54 -0.35 -0.71
C GLY A 91 17.39 0.86 -0.37
N ARG A 92 16.95 2.03 -0.79
CA ARG A 92 17.70 3.29 -0.69
C ARG A 92 18.01 3.71 0.75
N TYR A 93 17.04 3.57 1.66
CA TYR A 93 17.12 4.05 3.03
C TYR A 93 17.40 2.95 4.07
N LYS A 94 17.86 1.76 3.62
CA LYS A 94 18.09 0.58 4.49
C LYS A 94 18.97 0.82 5.68
N ASP A 95 19.94 1.74 5.57
CA ASP A 95 20.90 2.06 6.61
C ASP A 95 20.49 3.26 7.49
N HIS A 96 19.30 3.82 7.24
CA HIS A 96 18.78 4.93 8.05
C HIS A 96 18.36 4.45 9.45
N PRO A 97 18.68 5.20 10.54
CA PRO A 97 18.37 4.78 11.91
C PRO A 97 16.90 4.44 12.16
N ALA A 98 15.97 5.18 11.54
CA ALA A 98 14.54 4.91 11.65
C ALA A 98 14.14 3.57 11.02
N VAL A 99 14.76 3.17 9.90
CA VAL A 99 14.51 1.88 9.24
C VAL A 99 15.11 0.75 10.08
N PHE A 100 16.30 0.96 10.65
CA PHE A 100 16.88 0.01 11.59
C PHE A 100 15.97 -0.20 12.81
N ALA A 101 15.45 0.87 13.40
CA ALA A 101 14.54 0.79 14.55
C ALA A 101 13.20 0.11 14.20
N LEU A 102 12.72 0.26 12.96
CA LEU A 102 11.50 -0.39 12.47
C LEU A 102 11.64 -1.93 12.44
N GLU A 103 12.81 -2.44 12.03
CA GLU A 103 13.10 -3.88 12.01
C GLU A 103 13.49 -4.43 13.39
N ASN A 104 14.19 -3.64 14.20
CA ASN A 104 14.81 -4.10 15.44
C ASN A 104 14.09 -3.52 16.67
N HIS A 105 13.67 -4.39 17.54
CA HIS A 105 12.97 -4.03 18.78
C HIS A 105 13.45 -4.90 19.93
N ARG A 106 13.07 -4.55 21.13
CA ARG A 106 13.35 -5.35 22.32
C ARG A 106 12.06 -6.04 22.78
N ILE A 107 12.12 -7.35 22.96
CA ILE A 107 11.02 -8.15 23.50
C ILE A 107 11.34 -8.62 24.91
N LEU A 108 10.33 -8.68 25.74
CA LEU A 108 10.40 -9.37 27.02
C LEU A 108 10.43 -10.89 26.75
N LYS A 109 11.51 -11.55 27.19
CA LYS A 109 11.63 -13.00 27.10
C LYS A 109 11.80 -13.57 28.49
N GLU A 110 10.93 -14.50 28.85
CA GLU A 110 11.00 -15.20 30.10
C GLU A 110 12.32 -15.96 30.26
N VAL A 111 12.84 -15.99 31.50
CA VAL A 111 14.02 -16.76 31.87
C VAL A 111 13.56 -18.00 32.63
N PRO A 112 13.33 -19.15 31.97
CA PRO A 112 12.63 -20.31 32.56
C PRO A 112 13.33 -20.89 33.81
N GLY A 113 14.66 -20.79 33.88
CA GLY A 113 15.43 -21.27 35.02
C GLY A 113 15.18 -20.48 36.30
N PHE A 114 14.87 -19.18 36.18
CA PHE A 114 14.57 -18.32 37.33
C PHE A 114 13.08 -18.37 37.72
N SER A 115 12.19 -18.46 36.75
CA SER A 115 10.75 -18.54 37.01
C SER A 115 10.37 -19.82 37.82
N LYS A 116 11.06 -20.93 37.55
CA LYS A 116 10.84 -22.18 38.32
C LYS A 116 11.43 -22.16 39.75
N SER A 117 12.48 -21.37 39.97
CA SER A 117 13.14 -21.29 41.30
C SER A 117 12.49 -20.25 42.23
N MET A 118 11.77 -19.28 41.66
CA MET A 118 11.05 -18.24 42.40
C MET A 118 9.55 -18.37 42.10
N SER A 119 8.86 -19.25 42.83
CA SER A 119 7.39 -19.29 42.80
C SER A 119 6.82 -18.08 43.55
N ALA A 120 7.07 -16.88 43.00
CA ALA A 120 6.50 -15.64 43.51
C ALA A 120 5.11 -15.45 42.91
N LYS A 121 4.14 -15.11 43.75
CA LYS A 121 2.81 -14.68 43.32
C LYS A 121 2.68 -13.16 43.55
N PHE A 122 2.09 -12.48 42.59
CA PHE A 122 1.72 -11.07 42.72
C PHE A 122 0.20 -10.96 42.48
N ASP A 123 -0.54 -10.48 43.45
CA ASP A 123 -2.01 -10.40 43.47
C ASP A 123 -2.75 -11.69 43.08
N GLY A 124 -2.14 -12.85 43.42
CA GLY A 124 -2.70 -14.18 43.14
C GLY A 124 -2.22 -14.79 41.84
N ASP A 125 -1.63 -14.04 40.94
CA ASP A 125 -1.07 -14.49 39.68
C ASP A 125 0.40 -14.92 39.78
N GLU A 126 0.81 -15.85 38.92
CA GLU A 126 2.19 -16.30 38.87
C GLU A 126 3.11 -15.18 38.32
N ALA A 127 4.14 -14.82 39.09
CA ALA A 127 5.14 -13.86 38.67
C ALA A 127 6.29 -14.53 37.90
N HIS A 128 6.60 -14.03 36.74
CA HIS A 128 7.66 -14.52 35.88
C HIS A 128 8.78 -13.49 35.72
N ILE A 129 10.03 -13.95 35.83
CA ILE A 129 11.19 -13.12 35.55
C ILE A 129 11.45 -13.07 34.03
N SER A 130 11.41 -11.88 33.44
CA SER A 130 11.65 -11.66 32.04
C SER A 130 12.77 -10.65 31.82
N VAL A 131 13.54 -10.82 30.76
CA VAL A 131 14.60 -9.91 30.34
C VAL A 131 14.31 -9.34 28.96
N TYR A 132 14.68 -8.10 28.72
CA TYR A 132 14.62 -7.50 27.40
C TYR A 132 15.73 -8.06 26.51
N ARG A 133 15.35 -8.74 25.42
CA ARG A 133 16.29 -9.22 24.41
C ARG A 133 16.03 -8.54 23.07
N PRO A 134 17.08 -8.27 22.28
CA PRO A 134 16.90 -7.81 20.92
C PRO A 134 16.19 -8.87 20.09
N ALA A 135 15.23 -8.43 19.28
CA ALA A 135 14.50 -9.25 18.33
C ALA A 135 14.35 -8.49 17.03
N LYS A 136 14.33 -9.21 15.90
CA LYS A 136 14.13 -8.64 14.57
C LYS A 136 12.77 -9.06 14.05
N LYS A 137 11.94 -8.07 13.65
CA LYS A 137 10.69 -8.30 12.93
C LYS A 137 11.00 -8.71 11.48
N GLN A 138 10.24 -9.66 10.97
CA GLN A 138 10.24 -9.91 9.52
C GLN A 138 9.58 -8.73 8.81
N ARG A 139 10.10 -8.33 7.66
CA ARG A 139 9.60 -7.16 6.90
C ARG A 139 8.12 -7.27 6.52
N ASN A 140 7.65 -8.47 6.23
CA ASN A 140 6.26 -8.75 5.91
C ASN A 140 5.31 -8.71 7.13
N SER A 141 5.84 -8.82 8.36
CA SER A 141 5.06 -8.68 9.60
C SER A 141 4.99 -7.27 10.14
N ILE A 142 5.69 -6.32 9.50
CA ILE A 142 5.62 -4.90 9.84
C ILE A 142 4.37 -4.32 9.19
N SER A 143 3.51 -3.65 9.99
CA SER A 143 2.30 -3.06 9.47
C SER A 143 2.60 -2.00 8.42
N PHE A 144 1.68 -1.80 7.47
CA PHE A 144 1.88 -0.75 6.47
C PHE A 144 1.86 0.65 7.10
N SER A 145 1.05 0.86 8.13
CA SER A 145 1.04 2.12 8.89
C SER A 145 2.42 2.42 9.50
N ASP A 146 3.07 1.43 10.13
CA ASP A 146 4.42 1.60 10.68
C ASP A 146 5.46 1.93 9.58
N LYS A 147 5.29 1.35 8.38
CA LYS A 147 6.15 1.67 7.22
C LYS A 147 5.96 3.11 6.75
N VAL A 148 4.72 3.59 6.69
CA VAL A 148 4.39 4.98 6.32
C VAL A 148 4.97 5.95 7.36
N ASP A 149 4.77 5.69 8.66
CA ASP A 149 5.36 6.50 9.73
C ASP A 149 6.89 6.52 9.70
N CYS A 150 7.50 5.40 9.33
CA CYS A 150 8.94 5.35 9.11
C CYS A 150 9.36 6.19 7.90
N ALA A 151 8.60 6.17 6.80
CA ALA A 151 8.88 6.94 5.61
C ALA A 151 8.83 8.46 5.88
N VAL A 152 7.92 8.91 6.75
CA VAL A 152 7.87 10.29 7.26
C VAL A 152 9.14 10.60 8.07
N LYS A 153 9.52 9.74 9.02
CA LYS A 153 10.75 9.94 9.84
C LYS A 153 12.03 9.95 9.00
N VAL A 154 12.05 9.23 7.90
CA VAL A 154 13.17 9.25 6.91
C VAL A 154 13.15 10.52 6.08
N GLY A 155 11.97 11.14 5.89
CA GLY A 155 11.79 12.41 5.19
C GLY A 155 11.48 12.30 3.69
N PHE A 156 11.09 11.12 3.19
CA PHE A 156 10.67 10.99 1.80
C PHE A 156 9.14 10.91 1.60
N VAL A 157 8.37 10.95 2.67
CA VAL A 157 6.90 11.11 2.64
C VAL A 157 6.54 12.25 3.59
N GLU A 158 5.72 13.18 3.15
CA GLU A 158 5.18 14.26 3.96
C GLU A 158 4.01 13.78 4.84
N ASP A 159 3.79 14.41 6.00
CA ASP A 159 2.72 14.06 6.92
C ASP A 159 1.34 14.05 6.25
N THR A 160 1.06 15.02 5.37
CA THR A 160 -0.19 15.10 4.62
C THR A 160 -0.43 13.90 3.73
N TYR A 161 0.59 13.45 2.99
CA TYR A 161 0.53 12.23 2.19
C TYR A 161 0.40 10.98 3.06
N ALA A 162 1.08 10.94 4.20
CA ALA A 162 1.05 9.81 5.11
C ALA A 162 -0.38 9.51 5.60
N GLU A 163 -1.13 10.53 6.03
CA GLU A 163 -2.50 10.35 6.51
C GLU A 163 -3.46 9.93 5.38
N GLU A 164 -3.31 10.50 4.19
CA GLU A 164 -4.10 10.09 3.01
C GLU A 164 -3.82 8.64 2.63
N ILE A 165 -2.55 8.23 2.58
CA ILE A 165 -2.14 6.85 2.24
C ILE A 165 -2.66 5.85 3.28
N LYS A 166 -2.60 6.18 4.57
CA LYS A 166 -3.15 5.33 5.66
C LYS A 166 -4.66 5.19 5.53
N THR A 167 -5.36 6.28 5.20
CA THR A 167 -6.81 6.27 4.96
C THR A 167 -7.17 5.35 3.80
N LEU A 168 -6.48 5.47 2.66
CA LEU A 168 -6.68 4.58 1.50
C LEU A 168 -6.35 3.12 1.83
N TYR A 169 -5.31 2.87 2.65
CA TYR A 169 -4.99 1.53 3.10
C TYR A 169 -6.06 0.93 4.01
N ALA A 170 -6.65 1.74 4.89
CA ALA A 170 -7.79 1.32 5.71
C ALA A 170 -8.98 0.90 4.84
N LEU A 171 -9.29 1.64 3.76
CA LEU A 171 -10.33 1.28 2.80
C LEU A 171 -10.05 -0.06 2.10
N ARG A 172 -8.79 -0.33 1.71
CA ARG A 172 -8.40 -1.64 1.17
C ARG A 172 -8.71 -2.78 2.14
N ASN A 173 -8.42 -2.59 3.42
CA ASN A 173 -8.67 -3.62 4.44
C ASN A 173 -10.17 -3.84 4.69
N LEU A 174 -11.00 -2.81 4.49
CA LEU A 174 -12.45 -2.90 4.56
C LEU A 174 -13.05 -3.61 3.34
N ALA A 175 -12.33 -3.66 2.22
CA ALA A 175 -12.75 -4.39 1.02
C ALA A 175 -12.76 -5.93 1.21
N HIS A 176 -12.29 -6.46 2.34
CA HIS A 176 -12.49 -7.85 2.72
C HIS A 176 -13.91 -8.05 3.26
N ILE A 177 -14.63 -9.03 2.71
CA ILE A 177 -16.06 -9.31 2.99
C ILE A 177 -16.37 -9.40 4.49
N GLU A 178 -15.50 -10.00 5.29
CA GLU A 178 -15.69 -10.10 6.74
C GLU A 178 -15.69 -8.73 7.44
N ASN A 179 -14.89 -7.79 6.97
CA ASN A 179 -14.82 -6.45 7.53
C ASN A 179 -15.98 -5.56 7.07
N GLU A 180 -16.48 -5.77 5.85
CA GLU A 180 -17.65 -5.08 5.32
C GLU A 180 -18.93 -5.40 6.12
N ALA A 181 -19.15 -6.69 6.42
CA ALA A 181 -20.34 -7.13 7.16
C ALA A 181 -20.41 -6.50 8.57
N GLY A 182 -19.26 -6.12 9.17
CA GLY A 182 -19.21 -5.54 10.51
C GLY A 182 -19.31 -4.01 10.58
N LYS A 183 -19.02 -3.27 9.49
CA LYS A 183 -18.85 -1.81 9.56
C LYS A 183 -19.75 -1.00 8.62
N GLN A 184 -20.52 -1.62 7.73
CA GLN A 184 -21.38 -0.94 6.74
C GLN A 184 -20.67 0.21 5.97
N ILE A 185 -19.36 0.04 5.69
CA ILE A 185 -18.60 1.06 4.97
C ILE A 185 -18.63 0.69 3.49
N GLU A 186 -19.35 1.48 2.72
CA GLU A 186 -19.35 1.40 1.26
C GLU A 186 -18.14 2.14 0.71
N VAL A 187 -17.47 1.52 -0.26
CA VAL A 187 -16.36 2.14 -0.97
C VAL A 187 -16.92 2.92 -2.15
N GLU A 188 -16.77 4.23 -2.12
CA GLU A 188 -17.33 5.14 -3.13
C GLU A 188 -16.34 5.43 -4.26
N ILE A 189 -16.89 5.77 -5.44
CA ILE A 189 -16.08 6.11 -6.62
C ILE A 189 -15.15 7.31 -6.38
N GLU A 190 -15.55 8.25 -5.52
CA GLU A 190 -14.75 9.42 -5.18
C GLU A 190 -13.43 9.05 -4.50
N GLN A 191 -13.42 7.97 -3.72
CA GLN A 191 -12.20 7.45 -3.09
C GLN A 191 -11.22 6.87 -4.11
N SER A 192 -11.73 6.19 -5.16
CA SER A 192 -10.89 5.72 -6.27
C SER A 192 -10.35 6.89 -7.09
N LYS A 193 -11.16 7.90 -7.36
CA LYS A 193 -10.71 9.14 -8.04
C LYS A 193 -9.63 9.84 -7.21
N GLN A 194 -9.82 9.99 -5.90
CA GLN A 194 -8.84 10.58 -5.00
C GLN A 194 -7.52 9.79 -5.04
N ALA A 195 -7.57 8.45 -4.94
CA ALA A 195 -6.38 7.61 -5.01
C ALA A 195 -5.60 7.79 -6.32
N TYR A 196 -6.29 7.94 -7.45
CA TYR A 196 -5.69 8.23 -8.74
C TYR A 196 -5.04 9.62 -8.79
N TRP A 197 -5.79 10.68 -8.42
CA TRP A 197 -5.30 12.05 -8.48
C TRP A 197 -4.11 12.31 -7.54
N ARG A 198 -4.01 11.57 -6.45
CA ARG A 198 -2.88 11.66 -5.51
C ARG A 198 -1.66 10.88 -5.94
N MET A 199 -1.81 9.88 -6.83
CA MET A 199 -0.69 9.03 -7.26
C MET A 199 0.38 9.82 -7.99
N GLN A 200 0.04 10.65 -8.97
CA GLN A 200 1.03 11.41 -9.74
C GLN A 200 1.82 12.42 -8.88
N PRO A 201 1.18 13.29 -8.07
CA PRO A 201 1.92 14.17 -7.16
C PRO A 201 2.82 13.40 -6.18
N PHE A 202 2.36 12.26 -5.67
CA PHE A 202 3.17 11.40 -4.82
C PHE A 202 4.41 10.87 -5.53
N LEU A 203 4.25 10.32 -6.74
CA LEU A 203 5.38 9.79 -7.51
C LEU A 203 6.36 10.90 -7.90
N GLN A 204 5.85 12.09 -8.29
CA GLN A 204 6.71 13.23 -8.58
C GLN A 204 7.49 13.67 -7.35
N HIS A 205 6.86 13.78 -6.19
CA HIS A 205 7.52 14.07 -4.92
C HIS A 205 8.64 13.06 -4.63
N ILE A 206 8.37 11.76 -4.82
CA ILE A 206 9.39 10.70 -4.64
C ILE A 206 10.56 10.90 -5.62
N ILE A 207 10.29 11.23 -6.88
CA ILE A 207 11.33 11.51 -7.89
C ILE A 207 12.20 12.68 -7.43
N ASP A 208 11.59 13.77 -6.99
CA ASP A 208 12.28 14.99 -6.55
C ASP A 208 13.16 14.73 -5.33
N VAL A 209 12.63 14.06 -4.32
CA VAL A 209 13.39 13.73 -3.09
C VAL A 209 14.49 12.70 -3.34
N THR A 210 14.30 11.79 -4.30
CA THR A 210 15.33 10.78 -4.63
C THR A 210 16.36 11.28 -5.64
N GLY A 211 16.16 12.45 -6.27
CA GLY A 211 17.06 13.00 -7.29
C GLY A 211 17.17 12.12 -8.54
N SER A 212 16.11 11.37 -8.85
CA SER A 212 16.05 10.46 -9.99
C SER A 212 15.49 11.19 -11.22
N SER A 213 16.32 12.04 -11.84
CA SER A 213 16.01 12.75 -13.09
C SER A 213 16.09 11.82 -14.29
#